data_c3e34e12e20f1b2d29eda78a864b343f
#
_entry.id   c3e34e12e20f1b2d29eda78a864b343f
#
_cell.length_a   1.000
_cell.length_b   1.000
_cell.length_c   1.000
_cell.angle_alpha   90.00
_cell.angle_beta   90.00
_cell.angle_gamma   90.00
#
_symmetry.space_group_name_H-M   'P 1'
#
loop_
_entity.id
_entity.type
_entity.pdbx_description
1 polymer ?
#
loop_
_entity_poly.entity_id
_entity_poly.type
_entity_poly.pdbx_seq_one_letter_code
_entity_poly.pdbx_strand_id
1 'polypeptide(L)'
;VGDRISVAGITGDVVDIGLVRLYLMEMAGTGLDFYPTGRLVVFSNSVLFQTGTPLFKQIPGTEYAWHEVVVMIAPSGDHKAAQQKLVAAVNGIYSKYRHQIERQHSEIERRVDILIETPRPEARLQFAEGGLELLVRYPVEIRRAPDIDEEMTRTVLQLVESDAELKTAVSGTPKIRSAIKG
;
A
#
# COMPACT_ATOMS: atom_id res chain seq x y z
N VAL A 1 -14.99 16.80 -6.49
CA VAL A 1 -15.83 15.66 -6.85
C VAL A 1 -14.93 14.62 -7.50
N GLY A 2 -15.14 13.35 -7.16
CA GLY A 2 -14.28 12.25 -7.61
C GLY A 2 -13.03 12.00 -6.74
N ASP A 3 -12.71 12.86 -5.79
CA ASP A 3 -11.61 12.63 -4.86
C ASP A 3 -12.00 11.61 -3.79
N ARG A 4 -11.09 10.72 -3.43
CA ARG A 4 -11.23 9.87 -2.24
C ARG A 4 -10.74 10.59 -1.01
N ILE A 5 -11.58 10.63 0.02
CA ILE A 5 -11.26 11.25 1.30
C ILE A 5 -11.63 10.33 2.45
N SER A 6 -10.97 10.53 3.58
CA SER A 6 -11.38 9.95 4.87
C SER A 6 -11.65 11.09 5.83
N VAL A 7 -12.85 11.12 6.37
CA VAL A 7 -13.30 12.15 7.33
C VAL A 7 -14.18 11.51 8.39
N ALA A 8 -13.95 11.85 9.65
CA ALA A 8 -14.68 11.31 10.80
C ALA A 8 -14.75 9.76 10.81
N GLY A 9 -13.66 9.09 10.39
CA GLY A 9 -13.59 7.63 10.35
C GLY A 9 -14.31 6.95 9.18
N ILE A 10 -14.89 7.73 8.26
CA ILE A 10 -15.55 7.20 7.06
C ILE A 10 -14.70 7.54 5.83
N THR A 11 -14.38 6.52 5.06
CA THR A 11 -13.72 6.68 3.76
C THR A 11 -14.74 6.61 2.64
N GLY A 12 -14.64 7.54 1.69
CA GLY A 12 -15.55 7.59 0.56
C GLY A 12 -15.06 8.45 -0.59
N ASP A 13 -15.68 8.26 -1.74
CA ASP A 13 -15.45 9.10 -2.92
C ASP A 13 -16.44 10.28 -2.92
N VAL A 14 -15.92 11.49 -3.09
CA VAL A 14 -16.75 12.71 -3.11
C VAL A 14 -17.65 12.69 -4.34
N VAL A 15 -18.94 12.60 -4.12
CA VAL A 15 -19.97 12.61 -5.17
C VAL A 15 -20.40 14.05 -5.50
N ASP A 16 -20.64 14.83 -4.43
CA ASP A 16 -21.06 16.22 -4.58
C ASP A 16 -20.67 17.06 -3.37
N ILE A 17 -20.49 18.37 -3.58
CA ILE A 17 -20.20 19.36 -2.55
C ILE A 17 -21.20 20.51 -2.73
N GLY A 18 -22.24 20.52 -1.90
CA GLY A 18 -23.18 21.63 -1.84
C GLY A 18 -22.72 22.75 -0.89
N LEU A 19 -23.52 23.81 -0.75
CA LEU A 19 -23.20 24.93 0.14
C LEU A 19 -23.06 24.55 1.61
N VAL A 20 -23.84 23.58 2.08
CA VAL A 20 -23.86 23.18 3.49
C VAL A 20 -23.63 21.70 3.73
N ARG A 21 -23.57 20.89 2.66
CA ARG A 21 -23.45 19.44 2.74
C ARG A 21 -22.43 18.89 1.77
N LEU A 22 -21.68 17.90 2.25
CA LEU A 22 -20.74 17.07 1.51
C LEU A 22 -21.36 15.68 1.37
N TYR A 23 -21.34 15.14 0.17
CA TYR A 23 -21.88 13.81 -0.16
C TYR A 23 -20.72 12.87 -0.53
N LEU A 24 -20.61 11.75 0.18
CA LEU A 24 -19.61 10.72 -0.07
C LEU A 24 -20.30 9.40 -0.42
N MET A 25 -19.87 8.78 -1.52
CA MET A 25 -20.11 7.35 -1.74
C MET A 25 -19.22 6.57 -0.78
N GLU A 26 -19.80 5.93 0.21
CA GLU A 26 -19.04 5.17 1.19
C GLU A 26 -18.29 4.01 0.53
N MET A 27 -17.05 3.87 0.90
CA MET A 27 -16.18 2.77 0.47
C MET A 27 -15.87 1.88 1.67
N ALA A 28 -16.11 0.58 1.54
CA ALA A 28 -15.67 -0.43 2.49
C ALA A 28 -14.43 -1.14 1.97
N GLY A 29 -13.65 -1.69 2.89
CA GLY A 29 -12.44 -2.44 2.58
C GLY A 29 -11.32 -2.10 3.54
N THR A 30 -10.22 -2.82 3.40
CA THR A 30 -8.99 -2.60 4.18
C THR A 30 -7.82 -2.44 3.23
N GLY A 31 -6.93 -1.52 3.56
CA GLY A 31 -5.79 -1.25 2.71
C GLY A 31 -6.20 -0.57 1.40
N LEU A 32 -6.15 -1.27 0.28
CA LEU A 32 -6.48 -0.74 -1.05
C LEU A 32 -7.64 -1.45 -1.72
N ASP A 33 -8.15 -2.53 -1.14
CA ASP A 33 -9.33 -3.22 -1.62
C ASP A 33 -10.59 -2.48 -1.20
N PHE A 34 -10.72 -1.24 -1.66
CA PHE A 34 -11.92 -0.45 -1.44
C PHE A 34 -12.95 -0.70 -2.53
N TYR A 35 -14.16 -1.05 -2.10
CA TYR A 35 -15.32 -1.21 -2.98
C TYR A 35 -16.49 -0.36 -2.47
N PRO A 36 -17.34 0.16 -3.37
CA PRO A 36 -18.52 0.92 -2.97
C PRO A 36 -19.48 0.06 -2.15
N THR A 37 -19.90 0.57 -0.99
CA THR A 37 -20.92 -0.12 -0.18
C THR A 37 -22.33 0.07 -0.73
N GLY A 38 -22.51 0.97 -1.68
CA GLY A 38 -23.82 1.42 -2.16
C GLY A 38 -24.49 2.44 -1.24
N ARG A 39 -23.86 2.87 -0.15
CA ARG A 39 -24.37 3.91 0.75
C ARG A 39 -23.83 5.28 0.41
N LEU A 40 -24.72 6.26 0.43
CA LEU A 40 -24.35 7.67 0.34
C LEU A 40 -24.33 8.27 1.75
N VAL A 41 -23.18 8.73 2.17
CA VAL A 41 -23.01 9.40 3.47
C VAL A 41 -23.05 10.90 3.26
N VAL A 42 -23.82 11.58 4.09
CA VAL A 42 -24.03 13.03 4.02
C VAL A 42 -23.47 13.68 5.27
N PHE A 43 -22.50 14.54 5.11
CA PHE A 43 -21.93 15.36 6.17
C PHE A 43 -22.37 16.81 6.06
N SER A 44 -22.48 17.49 7.19
CA SER A 44 -22.44 18.96 7.17
C SER A 44 -21.03 19.40 6.80
N ASN A 45 -20.89 20.45 5.96
CA ASN A 45 -19.56 20.99 5.63
C ASN A 45 -18.79 21.46 6.88
N SER A 46 -19.47 21.70 8.00
CA SER A 46 -18.83 22.03 9.26
C SER A 46 -17.88 20.95 9.78
N VAL A 47 -18.05 19.69 9.38
CA VAL A 47 -17.15 18.58 9.76
C VAL A 47 -15.72 18.85 9.30
N LEU A 48 -15.53 19.52 8.18
CA LEU A 48 -14.22 19.84 7.61
C LEU A 48 -13.45 20.90 8.41
N PHE A 49 -14.14 21.62 9.30
CA PHE A 49 -13.59 22.68 10.13
C PHE A 49 -13.51 22.31 11.61
N GLN A 50 -13.90 21.09 11.97
CA GLN A 50 -13.84 20.64 13.36
C GLN A 50 -12.41 20.34 13.78
N THR A 51 -12.01 20.92 14.91
CA THR A 51 -10.71 20.66 15.53
C THR A 51 -10.61 19.18 15.92
N GLY A 52 -9.54 18.50 15.52
CA GLY A 52 -9.32 17.09 15.84
C GLY A 52 -9.93 16.10 14.85
N THR A 53 -10.59 16.58 13.79
CA THR A 53 -11.04 15.71 12.69
C THR A 53 -10.13 15.92 11.49
N PRO A 54 -9.06 15.10 11.32
CA PRO A 54 -8.18 15.23 10.17
C PRO A 54 -8.92 14.84 8.89
N LEU A 55 -8.72 15.62 7.85
CA LEU A 55 -9.16 15.30 6.50
C LEU A 55 -7.97 14.70 5.74
N PHE A 56 -8.05 13.44 5.39
CA PHE A 56 -7.08 12.79 4.51
C PHE A 56 -7.62 12.83 3.08
N LYS A 57 -6.84 13.40 2.18
CA LYS A 57 -7.15 13.42 0.76
C LYS A 57 -6.04 12.72 0.00
N GLN A 58 -6.42 11.83 -0.91
CA GLN A 58 -5.47 11.28 -1.87
C GLN A 58 -5.00 12.40 -2.80
N ILE A 59 -3.69 12.50 -3.01
CA ILE A 59 -3.13 13.50 -3.93
C ILE A 59 -3.63 13.18 -5.35
N PRO A 60 -4.29 14.12 -6.05
CA PRO A 60 -4.76 13.87 -7.41
C PRO A 60 -3.61 13.46 -8.33
N GLY A 61 -3.78 12.36 -9.05
CA GLY A 61 -2.73 11.76 -9.89
C GLY A 61 -1.85 10.75 -9.19
N THR A 62 -2.04 10.53 -7.87
CA THR A 62 -1.41 9.43 -7.14
C THR A 62 -2.35 8.25 -7.15
N GLU A 63 -2.22 7.40 -8.13
CA GLU A 63 -2.96 6.13 -8.20
C GLU A 63 -2.11 4.95 -7.73
N TYR A 64 -1.08 5.21 -6.92
CA TYR A 64 -0.28 4.16 -6.30
C TYR A 64 -0.29 4.25 -4.77
N ALA A 65 -0.09 3.13 -4.14
CA ALA A 65 0.10 3.03 -2.71
C ALA A 65 1.25 2.07 -2.40
N TRP A 66 1.61 1.99 -1.13
CA TRP A 66 2.68 1.12 -0.69
C TRP A 66 2.11 -0.15 -0.07
N HIS A 67 2.54 -1.29 -0.60
CA HIS A 67 2.32 -2.61 -0.02
C HIS A 67 3.62 -3.18 0.53
N GLU A 68 3.52 -4.17 1.39
CA GLU A 68 4.64 -4.85 2.02
C GLU A 68 4.47 -6.37 1.94
N VAL A 69 5.48 -7.05 1.43
CA VAL A 69 5.67 -8.48 1.70
C VAL A 69 6.34 -8.58 3.06
N VAL A 70 5.74 -9.33 3.95
CA VAL A 70 6.24 -9.57 5.33
C VAL A 70 6.59 -11.03 5.48
N VAL A 71 7.82 -11.28 5.89
CA VAL A 71 8.35 -12.62 6.09
C VAL A 71 9.02 -12.70 7.45
N MET A 72 8.64 -13.69 8.25
CA MET A 72 9.31 -13.97 9.52
C MET A 72 10.61 -14.72 9.27
N ILE A 73 11.69 -14.26 9.85
CA ILE A 73 13.00 -14.91 9.77
C ILE A 73 13.24 -15.77 11.00
N ALA A 74 13.58 -17.02 10.77
CA ALA A 74 13.96 -17.94 11.84
C ALA A 74 15.24 -17.44 12.55
N PRO A 75 15.40 -17.69 13.87
CA PRO A 75 16.56 -17.21 14.63
C PRO A 75 17.92 -17.67 14.07
N SER A 76 17.93 -18.84 13.40
CA SER A 76 19.12 -19.42 12.75
C SER A 76 19.23 -19.07 11.27
N GLY A 77 18.28 -18.29 10.74
CA GLY A 77 18.21 -18.00 9.30
C GLY A 77 19.17 -16.90 8.87
N ASP A 78 19.73 -17.03 7.67
CA ASP A 78 20.51 -15.97 7.05
C ASP A 78 19.58 -14.86 6.54
N HIS A 79 19.40 -13.82 7.37
CA HIS A 79 18.56 -12.68 7.03
C HIS A 79 19.09 -11.86 5.85
N LYS A 80 20.42 -11.85 5.59
CA LYS A 80 21.01 -11.11 4.47
C LYS A 80 20.72 -11.80 3.14
N ALA A 81 20.92 -13.13 3.08
CA ALA A 81 20.58 -13.90 1.90
C ALA A 81 19.08 -13.84 1.63
N ALA A 82 18.25 -13.99 2.65
CA ALA A 82 16.79 -13.86 2.54
C ALA A 82 16.37 -12.48 1.99
N GLN A 83 16.95 -11.40 2.52
CA GLN A 83 16.69 -10.04 2.06
C GLN A 83 17.05 -9.85 0.59
N GLN A 84 18.23 -10.28 0.16
CA GLN A 84 18.67 -10.14 -1.23
C GLN A 84 17.75 -10.86 -2.20
N LYS A 85 17.38 -12.12 -1.89
CA LYS A 85 16.52 -12.94 -2.73
C LYS A 85 15.10 -12.39 -2.81
N LEU A 86 14.51 -11.98 -1.68
CA LEU A 86 13.17 -11.40 -1.65
C LEU A 86 13.11 -10.04 -2.37
N VAL A 87 14.09 -9.18 -2.15
CA VAL A 87 14.18 -7.89 -2.89
C VAL A 87 14.32 -8.12 -4.38
N ALA A 88 15.12 -9.10 -4.81
CA ALA A 88 15.28 -9.43 -6.23
C ALA A 88 13.96 -9.91 -6.84
N ALA A 89 13.22 -10.77 -6.15
CA ALA A 89 11.91 -11.25 -6.60
C ALA A 89 10.88 -10.12 -6.72
N VAL A 90 10.78 -9.25 -5.70
CA VAL A 90 9.90 -8.08 -5.71
C VAL A 90 10.28 -7.11 -6.83
N ASN A 91 11.56 -6.82 -7.03
CA ASN A 91 12.04 -5.98 -8.12
C ASN A 91 11.74 -6.56 -9.50
N GLY A 92 11.79 -7.88 -9.65
CA GLY A 92 11.42 -8.57 -10.88
C GLY A 92 9.98 -8.28 -11.30
N ILE A 93 9.04 -8.30 -10.36
CA ILE A 93 7.64 -7.96 -10.61
C ILE A 93 7.48 -6.46 -10.81
N TYR A 94 8.07 -5.64 -9.93
CA TYR A 94 8.00 -4.18 -10.01
C TYR A 94 8.48 -3.65 -11.37
N SER A 95 9.53 -4.23 -11.94
CA SER A 95 10.08 -3.81 -13.24
C SER A 95 9.05 -3.83 -14.38
N LYS A 96 8.00 -4.66 -14.28
CA LYS A 96 6.94 -4.78 -15.30
C LYS A 96 6.03 -3.55 -15.38
N TYR A 97 5.91 -2.81 -14.29
CA TYR A 97 5.02 -1.63 -14.23
C TYR A 97 5.70 -0.35 -13.69
N ARG A 98 7.01 -0.41 -13.47
CA ARG A 98 7.82 0.70 -12.95
C ARG A 98 7.56 2.02 -13.65
N HIS A 99 7.50 2.04 -14.98
CA HIS A 99 7.28 3.27 -15.75
C HIS A 99 5.94 3.96 -15.46
N GLN A 100 4.93 3.20 -15.06
CA GLN A 100 3.64 3.76 -14.66
C GLN A 100 3.76 4.52 -13.34
N ILE A 101 4.44 3.91 -12.37
CA ILE A 101 4.69 4.53 -11.05
C ILE A 101 5.56 5.79 -11.20
N GLU A 102 6.66 5.71 -11.96
CA GLU A 102 7.54 6.86 -12.18
C GLU A 102 6.82 8.02 -12.86
N ARG A 103 5.95 7.75 -13.82
CA ARG A 103 5.14 8.76 -14.48
C ARG A 103 4.17 9.44 -13.51
N GLN A 104 3.44 8.66 -12.72
CA GLN A 104 2.54 9.20 -11.70
C GLN A 104 3.30 10.02 -10.66
N HIS A 105 4.47 9.55 -10.25
CA HIS A 105 5.33 10.25 -9.30
C HIS A 105 5.78 11.62 -9.84
N SER A 106 6.23 11.68 -11.09
CA SER A 106 6.62 12.94 -11.73
C SER A 106 5.46 13.93 -11.86
N GLU A 107 4.22 13.44 -12.01
CA GLU A 107 3.03 14.30 -11.97
C GLU A 107 2.81 14.93 -10.59
N ILE A 108 3.09 14.15 -9.51
CA ILE A 108 2.98 14.66 -8.14
C ILE A 108 4.01 15.75 -7.89
N GLU A 109 5.29 15.47 -8.21
CA GLU A 109 6.39 16.43 -8.01
C GLU A 109 6.08 17.77 -8.70
N ARG A 110 5.55 17.73 -9.92
CA ARG A 110 5.17 18.95 -10.66
C ARG A 110 4.02 19.73 -10.01
N ARG A 111 3.09 19.04 -9.32
CA ARG A 111 1.93 19.68 -8.70
C ARG A 111 2.19 20.24 -7.32
N VAL A 112 3.09 19.63 -6.59
CA VAL A 112 3.31 19.96 -5.16
C VAL A 112 4.58 20.78 -5.00
N ASP A 113 5.40 20.91 -6.05
CA ASP A 113 6.70 21.62 -6.05
C ASP A 113 7.64 21.13 -4.94
N ILE A 114 7.63 19.82 -4.71
CA ILE A 114 8.46 19.15 -3.72
C ILE A 114 9.24 18.04 -4.43
N LEU A 115 10.53 17.99 -4.21
CA LEU A 115 11.37 16.88 -4.65
C LEU A 115 11.15 15.69 -3.72
N ILE A 116 10.58 14.62 -4.22
CA ILE A 116 10.32 13.39 -3.47
C ILE A 116 11.15 12.26 -4.10
N GLU A 117 11.72 11.39 -3.28
CA GLU A 117 12.49 10.26 -3.81
C GLU A 117 11.58 9.34 -4.66
N THR A 118 12.07 8.96 -5.84
CA THR A 118 11.33 8.07 -6.75
C THR A 118 10.98 6.76 -6.06
N PRO A 119 9.70 6.35 -6.07
CA PRO A 119 9.26 5.13 -5.40
C PRO A 119 9.94 3.90 -5.99
N ARG A 120 10.55 3.10 -5.12
CA ARG A 120 11.19 1.83 -5.48
C ARG A 120 11.04 0.81 -4.37
N PRO A 121 11.10 -0.49 -4.66
CA PRO A 121 11.08 -1.51 -3.63
C PRO A 121 12.25 -1.36 -2.66
N GLU A 122 11.96 -1.45 -1.37
CA GLU A 122 12.92 -1.33 -0.28
C GLU A 122 12.68 -2.40 0.77
N ALA A 123 13.78 -2.92 1.33
CA ALA A 123 13.69 -3.87 2.43
C ALA A 123 14.03 -3.24 3.77
N ARG A 124 13.33 -3.69 4.81
CA ARG A 124 13.60 -3.33 6.21
C ARG A 124 13.55 -4.57 7.08
N LEU A 125 14.40 -4.60 8.08
CA LEU A 125 14.35 -5.58 9.16
C LEU A 125 13.84 -4.90 10.41
N GLN A 126 12.92 -5.56 11.12
CA GLN A 126 12.43 -5.07 12.40
C GLN A 126 12.15 -6.22 13.36
N PHE A 127 12.23 -5.94 14.66
CA PHE A 127 11.77 -6.88 15.67
C PHE A 127 10.25 -6.79 15.81
N ALA A 128 9.60 -7.93 15.94
CA ALA A 128 8.18 -8.08 16.18
C ALA A 128 7.95 -9.10 17.29
N GLU A 129 6.70 -9.26 17.77
CA GLU A 129 6.38 -10.22 18.82
C GLU A 129 6.77 -11.67 18.50
N GLY A 130 6.76 -12.04 17.22
CA GLY A 130 7.13 -13.38 16.74
C GLY A 130 8.61 -13.57 16.43
N GLY A 131 9.46 -12.53 16.55
CA GLY A 131 10.87 -12.59 16.21
C GLY A 131 11.32 -11.48 15.25
N LEU A 132 12.16 -11.84 14.29
CA LEU A 132 12.67 -10.89 13.29
C LEU A 132 11.78 -10.92 12.03
N GLU A 133 11.19 -9.77 11.70
CA GLU A 133 10.46 -9.58 10.45
C GLU A 133 11.34 -8.94 9.38
N LEU A 134 11.34 -9.52 8.20
CA LEU A 134 11.81 -8.90 6.98
C LEU A 134 10.62 -8.37 6.19
N LEU A 135 10.60 -7.07 5.96
CA LEU A 135 9.59 -6.39 5.16
C LEU A 135 10.21 -5.94 3.85
N VAL A 136 9.55 -6.23 2.75
CA VAL A 136 9.91 -5.65 1.45
C VAL A 136 8.71 -4.84 0.97
N ARG A 137 8.81 -3.51 1.10
CA ARG A 137 7.77 -2.59 0.63
C ARG A 137 7.94 -2.30 -0.85
N TYR A 138 6.85 -2.14 -1.56
CA TYR A 138 6.84 -1.82 -2.98
C TYR A 138 5.65 -0.91 -3.32
N PRO A 139 5.82 0.01 -4.28
CA PRO A 139 4.70 0.82 -4.76
C PRO A 139 3.87 -0.01 -5.73
N VAL A 140 2.54 0.07 -5.62
CA VAL A 140 1.60 -0.64 -6.47
C VAL A 140 0.49 0.28 -6.94
N GLU A 141 0.11 0.20 -8.21
CA GLU A 141 -1.03 0.93 -8.75
C GLU A 141 -2.32 0.40 -8.10
N ILE A 142 -3.12 1.31 -7.53
CA ILE A 142 -4.30 0.96 -6.71
C ILE A 142 -5.27 0.04 -7.45
N ARG A 143 -5.55 0.33 -8.73
CA ARG A 143 -6.49 -0.45 -9.53
C ARG A 143 -6.00 -1.85 -9.88
N ARG A 144 -4.69 -2.05 -9.87
CA ARG A 144 -4.03 -3.32 -10.19
C ARG A 144 -3.46 -4.02 -8.96
N ALA A 145 -3.67 -3.45 -7.78
CA ALA A 145 -3.13 -3.99 -6.54
C ALA A 145 -3.52 -5.46 -6.31
N PRO A 146 -4.78 -5.89 -6.48
CA PRO A 146 -5.15 -7.29 -6.29
C PRO A 146 -4.37 -8.26 -7.20
N ASP A 147 -4.23 -7.92 -8.48
CA ASP A 147 -3.52 -8.77 -9.46
C ASP A 147 -2.02 -8.82 -9.16
N ILE A 148 -1.43 -7.67 -8.81
CA ILE A 148 0.00 -7.55 -8.48
C ILE A 148 0.30 -8.29 -7.17
N ASP A 149 -0.56 -8.17 -6.17
CA ASP A 149 -0.40 -8.86 -4.88
C ASP A 149 -0.56 -10.37 -5.03
N GLU A 150 -1.46 -10.82 -5.89
CA GLU A 150 -1.58 -12.24 -6.21
C GLU A 150 -0.30 -12.76 -6.90
N GLU A 151 0.21 -12.04 -7.89
CA GLU A 151 1.47 -12.39 -8.57
C GLU A 151 2.64 -12.40 -7.57
N MET A 152 2.69 -11.39 -6.69
CA MET A 152 3.70 -11.27 -5.64
C MET A 152 3.63 -12.45 -4.68
N THR A 153 2.43 -12.80 -4.22
CA THR A 153 2.20 -13.93 -3.32
C THR A 153 2.69 -15.23 -3.94
N ARG A 154 2.31 -15.51 -5.18
CA ARG A 154 2.73 -16.74 -5.90
C ARG A 154 4.24 -16.78 -6.06
N THR A 155 4.86 -15.68 -6.47
CA THR A 155 6.31 -15.60 -6.69
C THR A 155 7.08 -15.82 -5.40
N VAL A 156 6.65 -15.18 -4.30
CA VAL A 156 7.31 -15.32 -2.99
C VAL A 156 7.15 -16.73 -2.43
N LEU A 157 5.96 -17.32 -2.53
CA LEU A 157 5.74 -18.70 -2.08
C LEU A 157 6.61 -19.67 -2.89
N GLN A 158 6.61 -19.57 -4.23
CA GLN A 158 7.43 -20.39 -5.07
C GLN A 158 8.93 -20.25 -4.77
N LEU A 159 9.38 -19.02 -4.53
CA LEU A 159 10.76 -18.75 -4.16
C LEU A 159 11.13 -19.43 -2.83
N VAL A 160 10.29 -19.30 -1.80
CA VAL A 160 10.53 -19.92 -0.47
C VAL A 160 10.50 -21.44 -0.58
N GLU A 161 9.63 -22.03 -1.40
CA GLU A 161 9.53 -23.48 -1.57
C GLU A 161 10.70 -24.07 -2.36
N SER A 162 11.19 -23.36 -3.39
CA SER A 162 12.23 -23.85 -4.29
C SER A 162 13.66 -23.60 -3.80
N ASP A 163 13.86 -22.63 -2.93
CA ASP A 163 15.17 -22.26 -2.42
C ASP A 163 15.41 -22.85 -1.02
N ALA A 164 16.36 -23.78 -0.90
CA ALA A 164 16.65 -24.49 0.33
C ALA A 164 17.11 -23.57 1.48
N GLU A 165 17.84 -22.50 1.16
CA GLU A 165 18.29 -21.52 2.17
C GLU A 165 17.12 -20.71 2.69
N LEU A 166 16.25 -20.21 1.79
CA LEU A 166 15.04 -19.49 2.17
C LEU A 166 14.07 -20.36 2.95
N LYS A 167 13.89 -21.61 2.54
CA LYS A 167 13.03 -22.55 3.25
C LYS A 167 13.48 -22.79 4.70
N THR A 168 14.77 -22.72 4.95
CA THR A 168 15.32 -22.84 6.30
C THR A 168 15.30 -21.51 7.06
N ALA A 169 15.49 -20.39 6.32
CA ALA A 169 15.56 -19.06 6.92
C ALA A 169 14.19 -18.46 7.25
N VAL A 170 13.12 -18.89 6.56
CA VAL A 170 11.77 -18.37 6.74
C VAL A 170 10.98 -19.22 7.72
N SER A 171 10.36 -18.57 8.71
CA SER A 171 9.42 -19.21 9.63
C SER A 171 8.00 -18.71 9.38
N GLY A 172 7.05 -19.64 9.29
CA GLY A 172 5.66 -19.31 9.03
C GLY A 172 5.37 -18.92 7.57
N THR A 173 4.16 -18.43 7.34
CA THR A 173 3.69 -18.08 5.99
C THR A 173 3.95 -16.61 5.69
N PRO A 174 4.55 -16.27 4.54
CA PRO A 174 4.65 -14.89 4.07
C PRO A 174 3.27 -14.21 4.00
N LYS A 175 3.21 -12.91 4.28
CA LYS A 175 1.98 -12.12 4.24
C LYS A 175 2.18 -10.88 3.39
N ILE A 176 1.12 -10.45 2.72
CA ILE A 176 1.07 -9.14 2.07
C ILE A 176 0.11 -8.25 2.86
N ARG A 177 0.51 -7.01 3.06
CA ARG A 177 -0.33 -6.00 3.72
C ARG A 177 -0.12 -4.62 3.09
N SER A 178 -1.11 -3.76 3.23
CA SER A 178 -0.91 -2.34 2.95
C SER A 178 0.03 -1.71 3.99
N ALA A 179 0.94 -0.88 3.53
CA ALA A 179 1.84 -0.12 4.41
C ALA A 179 1.12 1.04 5.12
N ILE A 180 -0.09 1.40 4.67
CA ILE A 180 -0.91 2.43 5.30
C ILE A 180 -1.69 1.77 6.44
N LYS A 181 -1.37 2.11 7.68
CA LYS A 181 -2.23 1.80 8.81
C LYS A 181 -3.46 2.72 8.72
N GLY A 182 -4.64 2.12 8.55
CA GLY A 182 -5.91 2.81 8.70
C GLY A 182 -6.13 3.31 10.12
#